data_22d0ef13608ba9d2a112e8399a87b2d7
#
_entry.id   22d0ef13608ba9d2a112e8399a87b2d7
#
_cell.length_a   1.000
_cell.length_b   1.000
_cell.length_c   1.000
_cell.angle_alpha   90.00
_cell.angle_beta   90.00
_cell.angle_gamma   90.00
#
_symmetry.space_group_name_H-M   'P 1'
#
loop_
_entity.id
_entity.type
_entity.pdbx_description
1 polymer ?
#
loop_
_entity_poly.entity_id
_entity_poly.type
_entity_poly.pdbx_seq_one_letter_code
_entity_poly.pdbx_strand_id
1 'polypeptide(L)'
;MKSSEIQHKNGKMNSTRSMKKTGYSIYKEEAKKRKKQNTLAELYPELPSKKFDVIYADPPWDYGGKLQFDKSSTTAENIDFSKNIFISSATFKYPTLKTEELKKLPLKQIAKDDCLLFMWATNPHLEQALELGRAWGFEYRTVAFVWDKMIHNPGIYTLSNCELCLVFKRGKIPTPRGARNVQQLIRAPRGKHSEKPIEVAEAIERMFPTQEKIELFARKRNKGWSVWGLEA
;
A
#
# COMPACT_ATOMS: atom_id res chain seq x y z
N MET A 1 18.81 -83.05 22.27
CA MET A 1 18.10 -82.96 21.05
C MET A 1 16.75 -82.34 21.25
N LYS A 2 16.57 -81.06 21.00
CA LYS A 2 15.31 -80.37 20.69
C LYS A 2 15.66 -78.92 20.40
N SER A 3 15.62 -78.60 19.11
CA SER A 3 15.76 -77.25 18.57
C SER A 3 14.56 -76.44 19.03
N SER A 4 14.78 -75.22 19.54
CA SER A 4 13.75 -74.23 19.78
C SER A 4 13.88 -73.08 18.77
N GLU A 5 12.94 -73.02 17.83
CA GLU A 5 12.75 -71.92 16.93
C GLU A 5 12.40 -70.67 17.68
N ILE A 6 13.18 -69.61 17.43
CA ILE A 6 12.87 -68.26 17.91
C ILE A 6 12.20 -67.52 16.73
N GLN A 7 10.90 -67.32 16.84
CA GLN A 7 10.14 -66.46 15.92
C GLN A 7 10.42 -64.97 16.20
N HIS A 8 11.08 -64.32 15.28
CA HIS A 8 11.18 -62.85 15.25
C HIS A 8 9.86 -62.26 14.77
N LYS A 9 9.09 -61.65 15.66
CA LYS A 9 7.98 -60.76 15.32
C LYS A 9 8.53 -59.40 14.89
N ASN A 10 8.51 -59.15 13.60
CA ASN A 10 8.74 -57.82 13.04
C ASN A 10 7.54 -56.93 13.36
N GLY A 11 7.59 -56.18 14.44
CA GLY A 11 6.66 -55.12 14.75
C GLY A 11 7.00 -53.90 13.90
N LYS A 12 6.27 -53.67 12.82
CA LYS A 12 6.27 -52.35 12.10
C LYS A 12 5.70 -51.31 13.05
N MET A 13 6.56 -50.55 13.71
CA MET A 13 6.19 -49.29 14.38
C MET A 13 5.90 -48.27 13.28
N ASN A 14 4.62 -48.07 12.96
CA ASN A 14 4.16 -46.90 12.23
C ASN A 14 4.33 -45.67 13.12
N SER A 15 5.50 -45.07 13.10
CA SER A 15 5.75 -43.75 13.66
C SER A 15 5.19 -42.69 12.69
N THR A 16 3.93 -42.36 12.84
CA THR A 16 3.37 -41.12 12.29
C THR A 16 4.00 -39.94 13.03
N ARG A 17 5.21 -39.60 12.62
CA ARG A 17 5.91 -38.40 13.07
C ARG A 17 5.14 -37.21 12.45
N SER A 18 4.18 -36.67 13.23
CA SER A 18 3.59 -35.38 12.96
C SER A 18 4.74 -34.36 12.83
N MET A 19 5.12 -34.02 11.60
CA MET A 19 6.09 -32.96 11.36
C MET A 19 5.50 -31.68 11.88
N LYS A 20 5.95 -31.20 13.03
CA LYS A 20 5.69 -29.83 13.49
C LYS A 20 6.15 -28.91 12.37
N LYS A 21 5.21 -28.21 11.72
CA LYS A 21 5.53 -27.24 10.68
C LYS A 21 6.51 -26.22 11.26
N THR A 22 7.66 -26.04 10.63
CA THR A 22 8.62 -25.01 11.03
C THR A 22 7.98 -23.63 10.83
N GLY A 23 8.34 -22.62 11.62
CA GLY A 23 7.82 -21.26 11.48
C GLY A 23 7.91 -20.75 10.02
N TYR A 24 8.96 -21.16 9.28
CA TYR A 24 9.12 -20.88 7.87
C TYR A 24 8.07 -21.54 6.95
N SER A 25 7.64 -22.77 7.25
CA SER A 25 6.60 -23.46 6.46
C SER A 25 5.22 -22.87 6.70
N ILE A 26 4.90 -22.51 7.94
CA ILE A 26 3.67 -21.79 8.32
C ILE A 26 3.65 -20.44 7.59
N TYR A 27 4.77 -19.73 7.62
CA TYR A 27 4.93 -18.47 6.92
C TYR A 27 4.72 -18.60 5.40
N LYS A 28 5.32 -19.61 4.74
CA LYS A 28 5.10 -19.85 3.30
C LYS A 28 3.64 -20.13 2.96
N GLU A 29 2.93 -20.86 3.81
CA GLU A 29 1.50 -21.14 3.61
C GLU A 29 0.66 -19.88 3.79
N GLU A 30 0.94 -19.06 4.80
CA GLU A 30 0.25 -17.78 5.00
C GLU A 30 0.57 -16.78 3.89
N ALA A 31 1.85 -16.69 3.47
CA ALA A 31 2.24 -15.87 2.32
C ALA A 31 1.57 -16.36 1.03
N LYS A 32 1.37 -17.67 0.86
CA LYS A 32 0.67 -18.25 -0.29
C LYS A 32 -0.84 -17.99 -0.23
N LYS A 33 -1.45 -18.06 0.97
CA LYS A 33 -2.86 -17.68 1.18
C LYS A 33 -3.08 -16.18 0.94
N ARG A 34 -2.15 -15.33 1.36
CA ARG A 34 -2.19 -13.86 1.14
C ARG A 34 -1.82 -13.48 -0.30
N LYS A 35 -1.15 -14.35 -1.06
CA LYS A 35 -0.91 -14.21 -2.50
C LYS A 35 -2.14 -14.41 -3.37
N LYS A 36 -3.30 -14.75 -2.81
CA LYS A 36 -4.56 -14.58 -3.54
C LYS A 36 -4.62 -13.11 -3.92
N GLN A 37 -4.47 -12.84 -5.21
CA GLN A 37 -4.48 -11.48 -5.73
C GLN A 37 -5.84 -10.89 -5.40
N ASN A 38 -5.86 -9.89 -4.53
CA ASN A 38 -7.07 -9.13 -4.30
C ASN A 38 -7.44 -8.44 -5.61
N THR A 39 -8.70 -8.47 -5.97
CA THR A 39 -9.22 -7.66 -7.06
C THR A 39 -9.82 -6.38 -6.50
N LEU A 40 -9.91 -5.36 -7.32
CA LEU A 40 -10.50 -4.09 -6.93
C LEU A 40 -11.96 -4.29 -6.47
N ALA A 41 -12.73 -5.07 -7.22
CA ALA A 41 -14.14 -5.33 -6.94
C ALA A 41 -14.39 -6.15 -5.65
N GLU A 42 -13.42 -7.01 -5.26
CA GLU A 42 -13.53 -7.75 -3.98
C GLU A 42 -13.26 -6.86 -2.77
N LEU A 43 -12.42 -5.84 -2.92
CA LEU A 43 -12.00 -5.02 -1.79
C LEU A 43 -12.81 -3.74 -1.62
N TYR A 44 -13.25 -3.12 -2.72
CA TYR A 44 -13.79 -1.77 -2.68
C TYR A 44 -15.22 -1.72 -3.21
N PRO A 45 -16.09 -0.86 -2.64
CA PRO A 45 -17.42 -0.63 -3.17
C PRO A 45 -17.35 0.07 -4.53
N GLU A 46 -18.49 0.21 -5.19
CA GLU A 46 -18.61 1.02 -6.39
C GLU A 46 -18.26 2.50 -6.10
N LEU A 47 -17.74 3.18 -7.12
CA LEU A 47 -17.51 4.61 -7.02
C LEU A 47 -18.82 5.39 -6.89
N PRO A 48 -18.81 6.54 -6.17
CA PRO A 48 -20.01 7.37 -6.07
C PRO A 48 -20.40 7.94 -7.45
N SER A 49 -21.69 8.21 -7.65
CA SER A 49 -22.19 8.83 -8.89
C SER A 49 -21.83 10.32 -9.03
N LYS A 50 -21.48 10.98 -7.91
CA LYS A 50 -21.10 12.40 -7.87
C LYS A 50 -19.77 12.63 -8.60
N LYS A 51 -19.63 13.78 -9.27
CA LYS A 51 -18.38 14.21 -9.93
C LYS A 51 -17.63 15.24 -9.11
N PHE A 52 -16.31 15.20 -9.20
CA PHE A 52 -15.39 15.99 -8.38
C PHE A 52 -14.44 16.84 -9.25
N ASP A 53 -14.07 17.99 -8.69
CA ASP A 53 -13.08 18.91 -9.27
C ASP A 53 -11.67 18.51 -8.84
N VAL A 54 -11.53 17.92 -7.66
CA VAL A 54 -10.25 17.50 -7.08
C VAL A 54 -10.38 16.08 -6.53
N ILE A 55 -9.48 15.22 -6.96
CA ILE A 55 -9.34 13.85 -6.50
C ILE A 55 -7.98 13.73 -5.80
N TYR A 56 -7.99 13.21 -4.58
CA TYR A 56 -6.79 12.92 -3.79
C TYR A 56 -6.73 11.42 -3.55
N ALA A 57 -5.62 10.77 -3.86
CA ALA A 57 -5.52 9.32 -3.85
C ALA A 57 -4.21 8.84 -3.21
N ASP A 58 -4.31 7.84 -2.35
CA ASP A 58 -3.18 7.06 -1.83
C ASP A 58 -3.35 5.58 -2.24
N PRO A 59 -3.01 5.21 -3.49
CA PRO A 59 -3.24 3.85 -3.97
C PRO A 59 -2.52 2.82 -3.10
N PRO A 60 -3.15 1.67 -2.81
CA PRO A 60 -2.55 0.60 -2.00
C PRO A 60 -1.55 -0.20 -2.84
N TRP A 61 -0.37 0.37 -3.09
CA TRP A 61 0.68 -0.21 -3.93
C TRP A 61 1.12 -1.59 -3.45
N ASP A 62 1.28 -2.53 -4.38
CA ASP A 62 1.84 -3.85 -4.10
C ASP A 62 3.38 -3.84 -4.23
N TYR A 63 4.06 -4.05 -3.13
CA TYR A 63 5.52 -4.10 -3.05
C TYR A 63 6.12 -5.47 -3.37
N GLY A 64 5.32 -6.42 -3.86
CA GLY A 64 5.77 -7.77 -4.20
C GLY A 64 6.16 -8.63 -2.99
N GLY A 65 5.85 -8.19 -1.78
CA GLY A 65 5.88 -8.99 -0.55
C GLY A 65 7.18 -9.72 -0.22
N LYS A 66 8.34 -9.07 -0.30
CA LYS A 66 9.59 -9.64 0.20
C LYS A 66 9.68 -9.43 1.71
N LEU A 67 9.79 -10.52 2.48
CA LEU A 67 10.16 -10.45 3.89
C LEU A 67 11.65 -10.12 4.01
N GLN A 68 11.94 -9.18 4.89
CA GLN A 68 13.30 -8.98 5.38
C GLN A 68 13.41 -9.64 6.75
N PHE A 69 14.43 -10.47 6.91
CA PHE A 69 14.81 -11.04 8.20
C PHE A 69 15.75 -10.07 8.88
N ASP A 70 15.58 -9.89 10.19
CA ASP A 70 16.60 -9.22 10.99
C ASP A 70 17.83 -10.12 11.07
N LYS A 71 18.90 -9.69 10.39
CA LYS A 71 20.18 -10.37 10.43
C LYS A 71 21.00 -10.04 11.68
N SER A 72 20.54 -9.11 12.52
CA SER A 72 21.30 -8.68 13.71
C SER A 72 21.20 -9.66 14.88
N SER A 73 20.19 -10.57 14.86
CA SER A 73 20.07 -11.65 15.86
C SER A 73 20.76 -12.93 15.34
N THR A 74 22.07 -12.91 15.25
CA THR A 74 22.85 -13.93 14.60
C THR A 74 23.33 -15.02 15.54
N THR A 75 22.61 -16.12 15.56
CA THR A 75 23.18 -17.46 15.45
C THR A 75 22.11 -18.34 14.83
N ALA A 76 22.44 -19.02 13.73
CA ALA A 76 21.50 -19.79 12.90
C ALA A 76 20.73 -20.89 13.62
N GLU A 77 21.09 -21.20 14.85
CA GLU A 77 20.53 -22.29 15.66
C GLU A 77 19.35 -21.89 16.56
N ASN A 78 19.14 -20.58 16.81
CA ASN A 78 18.12 -20.07 17.75
C ASN A 78 17.24 -18.94 17.18
N ILE A 79 17.00 -18.93 15.89
CA ILE A 79 16.10 -17.92 15.30
C ILE A 79 14.66 -18.28 15.65
N ASP A 80 14.06 -17.56 16.58
CA ASP A 80 12.62 -17.56 16.77
C ASP A 80 11.98 -16.78 15.61
N PHE A 81 11.63 -17.52 14.54
CA PHE A 81 11.00 -16.96 13.34
C PHE A 81 9.69 -16.23 13.61
N SER A 82 9.06 -16.43 14.79
CA SER A 82 7.84 -15.71 15.17
C SER A 82 8.11 -14.29 15.65
N LYS A 83 9.32 -14.04 16.19
CA LYS A 83 9.71 -12.75 16.78
C LYS A 83 10.63 -11.89 15.87
N ASN A 84 11.41 -12.56 15.00
CA ASN A 84 12.47 -11.91 14.23
C ASN A 84 12.10 -11.64 12.77
N ILE A 85 10.83 -11.78 12.40
CA ILE A 85 10.36 -11.45 11.06
C ILE A 85 9.99 -9.96 11.03
N PHE A 86 10.84 -9.14 10.43
CA PHE A 86 10.47 -7.78 10.08
C PHE A 86 9.49 -7.79 8.92
N ILE A 87 8.21 -7.61 9.21
CA ILE A 87 7.17 -7.37 8.22
C ILE A 87 7.29 -5.91 7.79
N SER A 88 8.24 -5.60 6.92
CA SER A 88 8.47 -4.23 6.44
C SER A 88 7.54 -3.86 5.28
N SER A 89 6.94 -4.85 4.63
CA SER A 89 6.09 -4.60 3.46
C SER A 89 4.66 -4.25 3.85
N ALA A 90 4.12 -3.22 3.22
CA ALA A 90 2.73 -2.80 3.34
C ALA A 90 1.73 -3.94 3.06
N THR A 91 2.09 -4.86 2.15
CA THR A 91 1.31 -6.05 1.76
C THR A 91 0.92 -6.95 2.94
N PHE A 92 1.66 -6.90 4.05
CA PHE A 92 1.35 -7.68 5.25
C PHE A 92 0.50 -6.93 6.28
N LYS A 93 0.36 -5.62 6.11
CA LYS A 93 -0.37 -4.77 7.06
C LYS A 93 -1.80 -4.47 6.60
N TYR A 94 -2.00 -4.36 5.29
CA TYR A 94 -3.30 -4.08 4.68
C TYR A 94 -3.37 -4.67 3.26
N PRO A 95 -4.58 -4.87 2.71
CA PRO A 95 -4.75 -5.34 1.34
C PRO A 95 -4.09 -4.40 0.34
N THR A 96 -3.27 -4.94 -0.55
CA THR A 96 -2.62 -4.20 -1.64
C THR A 96 -3.17 -4.66 -2.98
N LEU A 97 -3.05 -3.80 -3.99
CA LEU A 97 -3.49 -4.07 -5.36
C LEU A 97 -2.33 -3.91 -6.33
N LYS A 98 -2.27 -4.79 -7.32
CA LYS A 98 -1.37 -4.62 -8.45
C LYS A 98 -1.81 -3.40 -9.29
N THR A 99 -0.86 -2.76 -9.95
CA THR A 99 -1.12 -1.62 -10.84
C THR A 99 -2.19 -1.93 -11.88
N GLU A 100 -2.20 -3.16 -12.43
CA GLU A 100 -3.22 -3.59 -13.41
C GLU A 100 -4.64 -3.64 -12.81
N GLU A 101 -4.79 -3.97 -11.54
CA GLU A 101 -6.09 -3.90 -10.86
C GLU A 101 -6.49 -2.45 -10.59
N LEU A 102 -5.55 -1.61 -10.15
CA LEU A 102 -5.80 -0.18 -9.94
C LEU A 102 -6.24 0.53 -11.23
N LYS A 103 -5.69 0.16 -12.40
CA LYS A 103 -6.09 0.71 -13.70
C LYS A 103 -7.54 0.43 -14.07
N LYS A 104 -8.16 -0.62 -13.53
CA LYS A 104 -9.56 -0.95 -13.77
C LYS A 104 -10.54 0.02 -13.10
N LEU A 105 -10.08 0.82 -12.11
CA LEU A 105 -10.92 1.81 -11.47
C LEU A 105 -11.37 2.88 -12.48
N PRO A 106 -12.67 3.03 -12.74
CA PRO A 106 -13.17 3.91 -13.80
C PRO A 106 -13.23 5.38 -13.34
N LEU A 107 -12.07 5.94 -13.00
CA LEU A 107 -11.96 7.27 -12.37
C LEU A 107 -12.56 8.41 -13.21
N LYS A 108 -12.60 8.22 -14.55
CA LYS A 108 -13.25 9.17 -15.45
C LYS A 108 -14.74 9.39 -15.14
N GLN A 109 -15.42 8.42 -14.52
CA GLN A 109 -16.85 8.53 -14.20
C GLN A 109 -17.12 9.57 -13.11
N ILE A 110 -16.19 9.71 -12.15
CA ILE A 110 -16.30 10.65 -11.01
C ILE A 110 -15.49 11.93 -11.21
N ALA A 111 -14.71 12.05 -12.27
CA ALA A 111 -13.96 13.25 -12.59
C ALA A 111 -14.83 14.20 -13.42
N LYS A 112 -14.86 15.50 -13.06
CA LYS A 112 -15.36 16.55 -13.93
C LYS A 112 -14.43 16.72 -15.15
N ASP A 113 -14.85 17.45 -16.17
CA ASP A 113 -14.03 17.71 -17.35
C ASP A 113 -12.77 18.50 -17.00
N ASP A 114 -12.91 19.46 -16.09
CA ASP A 114 -11.81 20.20 -15.47
C ASP A 114 -11.55 19.62 -14.06
N CYS A 115 -10.51 18.79 -13.94
CA CYS A 115 -10.24 18.06 -12.71
C CYS A 115 -8.73 17.90 -12.46
N LEU A 116 -8.34 17.95 -11.19
CA LEU A 116 -6.99 17.63 -10.74
C LEU A 116 -6.99 16.32 -9.93
N LEU A 117 -5.98 15.51 -10.18
CA LEU A 117 -5.68 14.32 -9.38
C LEU A 117 -4.36 14.56 -8.65
N PHE A 118 -4.41 14.55 -7.32
CA PHE A 118 -3.25 14.49 -6.44
C PHE A 118 -3.05 13.05 -6.00
N MET A 119 -1.94 12.43 -6.39
CA MET A 119 -1.72 11.01 -6.14
C MET A 119 -0.38 10.74 -5.45
N TRP A 120 -0.43 10.03 -4.33
CA TRP A 120 0.75 9.58 -3.62
C TRP A 120 1.48 8.47 -4.36
N ALA A 121 2.78 8.61 -4.43
CA ALA A 121 3.70 7.60 -4.94
C ALA A 121 4.88 7.45 -4.00
N THR A 122 5.20 6.23 -3.63
CA THR A 122 6.51 5.94 -3.03
C THR A 122 7.58 5.90 -4.11
N ASN A 123 8.81 6.21 -3.75
CA ASN A 123 9.90 6.29 -4.73
C ASN A 123 10.00 5.05 -5.66
N PRO A 124 9.87 3.79 -5.16
CA PRO A 124 9.91 2.60 -6.01
C PRO A 124 8.72 2.46 -6.97
N HIS A 125 7.60 3.16 -6.72
CA HIS A 125 6.37 3.08 -7.53
C HIS A 125 6.15 4.33 -8.40
N LEU A 126 7.17 5.16 -8.59
CA LEU A 126 7.03 6.40 -9.37
C LEU A 126 6.58 6.14 -10.81
N GLU A 127 7.19 5.16 -11.47
CA GLU A 127 6.84 4.78 -12.85
C GLU A 127 5.40 4.26 -12.93
N GLN A 128 5.02 3.35 -12.02
CA GLN A 128 3.66 2.81 -11.94
C GLN A 128 2.62 3.91 -11.64
N ALA A 129 2.97 4.91 -10.82
CA ALA A 129 2.09 6.03 -10.53
C ALA A 129 1.86 6.91 -11.75
N LEU A 130 2.90 7.18 -12.54
CA LEU A 130 2.79 7.92 -13.80
C LEU A 130 1.92 7.16 -14.82
N GLU A 131 2.10 5.85 -14.90
CA GLU A 131 1.30 4.98 -15.76
C GLU A 131 -0.17 4.94 -15.32
N LEU A 132 -0.43 4.79 -14.02
CA LEU A 132 -1.76 4.76 -13.44
C LEU A 132 -2.53 6.06 -13.68
N GLY A 133 -1.89 7.21 -13.48
CA GLY A 133 -2.50 8.51 -13.73
C GLY A 133 -2.96 8.65 -15.18
N ARG A 134 -2.15 8.18 -16.15
CA ARG A 134 -2.51 8.16 -17.57
C ARG A 134 -3.66 7.19 -17.86
N ALA A 135 -3.63 5.98 -17.27
CA ALA A 135 -4.70 5.00 -17.43
C ALA A 135 -6.05 5.52 -16.90
N TRP A 136 -6.04 6.31 -15.84
CA TRP A 136 -7.21 7.00 -15.29
C TRP A 136 -7.67 8.21 -16.11
N GLY A 137 -6.90 8.57 -17.17
CA GLY A 137 -7.26 9.64 -18.11
C GLY A 137 -6.80 11.03 -17.70
N PHE A 138 -5.72 11.12 -16.94
CA PHE A 138 -5.10 12.36 -16.52
C PHE A 138 -3.69 12.51 -17.10
N GLU A 139 -3.26 13.73 -17.34
CA GLU A 139 -1.94 14.10 -17.80
C GLU A 139 -1.08 14.54 -16.62
N TYR A 140 0.09 13.93 -16.43
CA TYR A 140 1.05 14.34 -15.40
C TYR A 140 1.52 15.78 -15.61
N ARG A 141 1.58 16.55 -14.53
CA ARG A 141 2.04 17.94 -14.59
C ARG A 141 3.35 18.15 -13.84
N THR A 142 3.39 17.76 -12.56
CA THR A 142 4.58 17.94 -11.70
C THR A 142 4.43 17.17 -10.39
N VAL A 143 5.47 17.23 -9.57
CA VAL A 143 5.40 16.87 -8.14
C VAL A 143 4.73 18.04 -7.42
N ALA A 144 3.55 17.81 -6.84
CA ALA A 144 2.82 18.81 -6.08
C ALA A 144 3.41 19.01 -4.67
N PHE A 145 3.65 17.88 -3.98
CA PHE A 145 4.22 17.88 -2.62
C PHE A 145 5.29 16.81 -2.48
N VAL A 146 6.30 17.15 -1.67
CA VAL A 146 7.33 16.24 -1.18
C VAL A 146 7.16 16.15 0.33
N TRP A 147 6.82 14.98 0.85
CA TRP A 147 6.72 14.76 2.27
C TRP A 147 8.04 14.24 2.81
N ASP A 148 8.73 15.06 3.60
CA ASP A 148 9.84 14.64 4.45
C ASP A 148 9.26 14.01 5.73
N LYS A 149 9.46 12.70 5.89
CA LYS A 149 8.93 11.90 7.01
C LYS A 149 9.70 12.10 8.31
N MET A 150 10.78 12.89 8.28
CA MET A 150 11.67 13.17 9.41
C MET A 150 12.29 11.91 10.04
N ILE A 151 12.28 10.80 9.32
CA ILE A 151 12.92 9.53 9.69
C ILE A 151 13.59 8.91 8.46
N HIS A 152 14.62 8.14 8.70
CA HIS A 152 15.34 7.43 7.64
C HIS A 152 14.93 5.95 7.62
N ASN A 153 14.51 5.46 6.45
CA ASN A 153 14.28 4.03 6.26
C ASN A 153 15.44 3.46 5.43
N PRO A 154 16.03 2.33 5.84
CA PRO A 154 17.05 1.67 5.05
C PRO A 154 16.53 1.36 3.63
N GLY A 155 17.32 1.71 2.63
CA GLY A 155 17.09 1.39 1.24
C GLY A 155 18.34 0.77 0.62
N ILE A 156 18.22 0.23 -0.61
CA ILE A 156 19.36 -0.40 -1.30
C ILE A 156 20.39 0.64 -1.73
N TYR A 157 19.92 1.83 -2.14
CA TYR A 157 20.80 2.88 -2.69
C TYR A 157 21.01 4.04 -1.71
N THR A 158 19.93 4.48 -1.06
CA THR A 158 19.95 5.63 -0.14
C THR A 158 19.05 5.36 1.05
N LEU A 159 19.18 6.18 2.10
CA LEU A 159 18.22 6.20 3.21
C LEU A 159 16.97 6.95 2.74
N SER A 160 15.87 6.21 2.55
CA SER A 160 14.62 6.79 2.09
C SER A 160 13.89 7.52 3.21
N ASN A 161 13.69 8.82 3.07
CA ASN A 161 13.01 9.67 4.04
C ASN A 161 11.80 10.42 3.49
N CYS A 162 11.54 10.35 2.19
CA CYS A 162 10.46 11.11 1.57
C CYS A 162 9.48 10.23 0.77
N GLU A 163 8.29 10.79 0.54
CA GLU A 163 7.31 10.33 -0.42
C GLU A 163 6.83 11.50 -1.27
N LEU A 164 6.36 11.21 -2.48
CA LEU A 164 5.94 12.20 -3.47
C LEU A 164 4.43 12.19 -3.63
N CYS A 165 3.82 13.36 -3.63
CA CYS A 165 2.45 13.55 -4.09
C CYS A 165 2.51 14.21 -5.47
N LEU A 166 2.12 13.47 -6.49
CA LEU A 166 2.13 13.90 -7.89
C LEU A 166 0.83 14.61 -8.22
N VAL A 167 0.87 15.63 -9.08
CA VAL A 167 -0.34 16.26 -9.62
C VAL A 167 -0.49 15.96 -11.10
N PHE A 168 -1.68 15.50 -11.43
CA PHE A 168 -2.14 15.26 -12.79
C PHE A 168 -3.34 16.14 -13.09
N LYS A 169 -3.59 16.41 -14.36
CA LYS A 169 -4.66 17.29 -14.81
C LYS A 169 -5.48 16.62 -15.92
N ARG A 170 -6.79 16.81 -15.86
CA ARG A 170 -7.74 16.61 -16.95
C ARG A 170 -8.39 17.96 -17.24
N GLY A 171 -8.48 18.33 -18.51
CA GLY A 171 -9.02 19.64 -18.90
C GLY A 171 -8.22 20.82 -18.36
N LYS A 172 -8.87 21.80 -17.78
CA LYS A 172 -8.28 23.00 -17.17
C LYS A 172 -8.10 22.81 -15.66
N ILE A 173 -7.36 23.73 -15.04
CA ILE A 173 -7.32 23.81 -13.57
C ILE A 173 -8.66 24.34 -13.07
N PRO A 174 -9.33 23.66 -12.11
CA PRO A 174 -10.60 24.12 -11.55
C PRO A 174 -10.53 25.53 -10.97
N THR A 175 -11.56 26.30 -11.21
CA THR A 175 -11.69 27.69 -10.72
C THR A 175 -13.00 27.88 -9.95
N PRO A 176 -13.09 28.88 -9.03
CA PRO A 176 -12.03 29.81 -8.62
C PRO A 176 -10.93 29.14 -7.83
N ARG A 177 -9.71 29.65 -7.93
CA ARG A 177 -8.59 29.18 -7.11
C ARG A 177 -8.47 29.98 -5.83
N GLY A 178 -8.17 29.28 -4.73
CA GLY A 178 -7.75 29.88 -3.48
C GLY A 178 -6.26 30.20 -3.45
N ALA A 179 -5.57 29.79 -2.37
CA ALA A 179 -4.14 30.06 -2.17
C ALA A 179 -3.26 29.53 -3.31
N ARG A 180 -2.27 30.33 -3.71
CA ARG A 180 -1.26 29.95 -4.72
C ARG A 180 0.15 29.88 -4.18
N ASN A 181 0.31 30.16 -2.88
CA ASN A 181 1.58 30.24 -2.17
C ASN A 181 1.78 29.08 -1.18
N VAL A 182 1.14 27.92 -1.41
CA VAL A 182 1.38 26.73 -0.59
C VAL A 182 2.77 26.16 -0.88
N GLN A 183 3.48 25.76 0.14
CA GLN A 183 4.82 25.21 0.01
C GLN A 183 4.76 23.76 -0.49
N GLN A 184 5.71 23.39 -1.35
CA GLN A 184 5.82 22.06 -1.90
C GLN A 184 6.40 21.07 -0.89
N LEU A 185 7.39 21.47 -0.08
CA LEU A 185 8.03 20.63 0.92
C LEU A 185 7.22 20.66 2.22
N ILE A 186 6.72 19.50 2.60
CA ILE A 186 5.98 19.26 3.86
C ILE A 186 6.87 18.46 4.79
N ARG A 187 7.17 19.00 5.95
CA ARG A 187 7.88 18.30 7.02
C ARG A 187 6.89 17.91 8.11
N ALA A 188 6.62 16.62 8.23
CA ALA A 188 5.72 16.08 9.22
C ALA A 188 6.18 14.68 9.64
N PRO A 189 6.12 14.33 10.94
CA PRO A 189 6.47 13.00 11.39
C PRO A 189 5.49 11.98 10.81
N ARG A 190 5.98 10.75 10.61
CA ARG A 190 5.13 9.65 10.14
C ARG A 190 4.12 9.27 11.21
N GLY A 191 2.83 9.28 10.85
CA GLY A 191 1.74 8.79 11.67
C GLY A 191 1.67 7.25 11.74
N LYS A 192 0.59 6.74 12.34
CA LYS A 192 0.31 5.31 12.40
C LYS A 192 -0.02 4.77 11.01
N HIS A 193 0.41 3.52 10.73
CA HIS A 193 -0.01 2.76 9.53
C HIS A 193 0.18 3.45 8.16
N SER A 194 1.28 4.19 7.98
CA SER A 194 1.55 4.93 6.71
C SER A 194 0.52 6.02 6.38
N GLU A 195 -0.15 6.56 7.39
CA GLU A 195 -1.03 7.70 7.25
C GLU A 195 -0.29 8.88 6.61
N LYS A 196 -0.90 9.52 5.63
CA LYS A 196 -0.33 10.70 4.98
C LYS A 196 -0.52 11.94 5.84
N PRO A 197 0.40 12.91 5.78
CA PRO A 197 0.32 14.12 6.59
C PRO A 197 -0.93 14.92 6.25
N ILE A 198 -1.67 15.34 7.28
CA ILE A 198 -2.90 16.13 7.13
C ILE A 198 -2.63 17.47 6.45
N GLU A 199 -1.44 18.00 6.62
CA GLU A 199 -0.98 19.27 6.04
C GLU A 199 -1.11 19.31 4.53
N VAL A 200 -1.02 18.16 3.86
CA VAL A 200 -1.21 18.07 2.40
C VAL A 200 -2.68 18.22 2.03
N ALA A 201 -3.59 17.56 2.74
CA ALA A 201 -5.02 17.73 2.53
C ALA A 201 -5.46 19.17 2.83
N GLU A 202 -4.96 19.77 3.90
CA GLU A 202 -5.19 21.17 4.26
C GLU A 202 -4.62 22.15 3.23
N ALA A 203 -3.45 21.85 2.65
CA ALA A 203 -2.87 22.64 1.57
C ALA A 203 -3.76 22.58 0.30
N ILE A 204 -4.25 21.40 -0.06
CA ILE A 204 -5.19 21.22 -1.18
C ILE A 204 -6.50 21.98 -0.89
N GLU A 205 -7.02 21.92 0.33
CA GLU A 205 -8.21 22.67 0.75
C GLU A 205 -8.03 24.19 0.57
N ARG A 206 -6.89 24.73 0.99
CA ARG A 206 -6.58 26.16 0.80
C ARG A 206 -6.43 26.54 -0.68
N MET A 207 -5.90 25.61 -1.52
CA MET A 207 -5.76 25.83 -2.97
C MET A 207 -7.11 25.80 -3.71
N PHE A 208 -8.06 25.00 -3.20
CA PHE A 208 -9.35 24.72 -3.85
C PHE A 208 -10.48 24.72 -2.80
N PRO A 209 -10.80 25.88 -2.17
CA PRO A 209 -11.70 25.90 -1.03
C PRO A 209 -13.18 25.63 -1.37
N THR A 210 -13.59 25.90 -2.61
CA THR A 210 -15.01 25.77 -3.05
C THR A 210 -15.27 24.59 -3.97
N GLN A 211 -14.21 23.88 -4.37
CA GLN A 211 -14.31 22.74 -5.27
C GLN A 211 -14.80 21.49 -4.55
N GLU A 212 -15.58 20.66 -5.26
CA GLU A 212 -15.94 19.32 -4.78
C GLU A 212 -14.72 18.41 -4.77
N LYS A 213 -14.44 17.84 -3.60
CA LYS A 213 -13.25 17.02 -3.36
C LYS A 213 -13.62 15.62 -2.90
N ILE A 214 -12.84 14.62 -3.33
CA ILE A 214 -12.89 13.25 -2.85
C ILE A 214 -11.51 12.72 -2.52
N GLU A 215 -11.40 11.99 -1.41
CA GLU A 215 -10.24 11.17 -1.08
C GLU A 215 -10.53 9.70 -1.42
N LEU A 216 -9.68 9.11 -2.28
CA LEU A 216 -9.75 7.72 -2.66
C LEU A 216 -8.78 6.89 -1.83
N PHE A 217 -9.17 5.64 -1.54
CA PHE A 217 -8.45 4.73 -0.65
C PHE A 217 -8.29 5.31 0.76
N ALA A 218 -9.27 6.16 1.15
CA ALA A 218 -9.25 6.88 2.41
C ALA A 218 -9.28 5.93 3.61
N ARG A 219 -8.55 6.31 4.65
CA ARG A 219 -8.53 5.61 5.95
C ARG A 219 -9.24 6.39 7.05
N LYS A 220 -9.52 7.65 6.80
CA LYS A 220 -10.26 8.55 7.68
C LYS A 220 -11.01 9.58 6.85
N ARG A 221 -11.96 10.25 7.49
CA ARG A 221 -12.73 11.34 6.86
C ARG A 221 -12.07 12.69 7.10
N ASN A 222 -11.77 13.40 6.03
CA ASN A 222 -11.44 14.82 6.08
C ASN A 222 -12.73 15.64 6.05
N LYS A 223 -12.83 16.66 6.92
CA LYS A 223 -14.02 17.53 6.98
C LYS A 223 -14.28 18.20 5.63
N GLY A 224 -15.51 18.09 5.14
CA GLY A 224 -15.92 18.71 3.87
C GLY A 224 -15.52 17.93 2.60
N TRP A 225 -14.85 16.77 2.74
CA TRP A 225 -14.50 15.92 1.62
C TRP A 225 -15.41 14.70 1.54
N SER A 226 -15.71 14.27 0.31
CA SER A 226 -16.21 12.92 0.09
C SER A 226 -15.06 11.92 0.28
N VAL A 227 -15.39 10.70 0.68
CA VAL A 227 -14.39 9.64 0.91
C VAL A 227 -14.82 8.35 0.22
N TRP A 228 -13.84 7.59 -0.24
CA TRP A 228 -14.01 6.25 -0.79
C TRP A 228 -12.81 5.39 -0.41
N GLY A 229 -13.05 4.31 0.32
CA GLY A 229 -11.99 3.46 0.87
C GLY A 229 -12.54 2.35 1.73
N LEU A 230 -11.66 1.52 2.29
CA LEU A 230 -12.02 0.38 3.16
C LEU A 230 -12.37 0.79 4.59
N GLU A 231 -11.84 1.92 5.06
CA GLU A 231 -11.94 2.38 6.45
C GLU A 231 -12.69 3.72 6.55
N ALA A 232 -13.37 4.14 5.47
CA ALA A 232 -14.00 5.45 5.32
C ALA A 232 -15.48 5.49 5.73
#